data_81f8051499c3f2f78e2b9a58d617ed40
#
_entry.id   81f8051499c3f2f78e2b9a58d617ed40
#
_cell.length_a   1.000
_cell.length_b   1.000
_cell.length_c   1.000
_cell.angle_alpha   90.00
_cell.angle_beta   90.00
_cell.angle_gamma   90.00
#
_symmetry.space_group_name_H-M   'P 1'
#
loop_
_entity.id
_entity.type
_entity.pdbx_description
1 polymer ?
#
loop_
_entity_poly.entity_id
_entity_poly.type
_entity_poly.pdbx_seq_one_letter_code
_entity_poly.pdbx_strand_id
1 'polypeptide(L)'
;MAWATVVVLWGQAFGAQPPAMSADANDWRPSALNQPGKQYPQVTTDGRVRTSISAPQAQKVELDIGGRKYPLAKGENGVWTGGESQPQDEGFHYYQISIDGASVPDPGSLYFFGAGRWGSGVECPATDQDFYALKDVPHGQLRQILFPSKSTNTSRRAFVYTPPDYDKDPTRRYPVLYLQHGWGEDETGWGNQGRANLIMDNLLAEGKARPFIIVMTYGMTNETRMGGLRDFKIEPFQTVLVDELIPYIDANFRTLADQPHRAMAGLSMGGMETRQITLKNLDTFSHIGLFSGGGISTADVDNTPGFKEKVKLVFVSYGSRELGGGRRGFGGDPKASAEALKQAGINSVFYVSPNTAHEWQSWRRSLREFAPLLFRDGAPAPAVSSGTAEPAGRFVLRVDCGAFESYKDKQGNIWVADQELEAGKTWGAVYGSTLDRAGVGITGTEIPRIYETERYSVESYKFTVPNGKYTVRLHFAEAYDGITSPGERVFSVSVPGQPVLKDLDLFKTVGFLKPLVKEYKGVPVENGQLVIGFTPNIENPQICGIEILAE
;
A
#
# COMPACT_ATOMS: atom_id res chain seq x y z
N MET A 1 10.29 49.50 5.06
CA MET A 1 10.79 48.17 4.78
C MET A 1 9.64 47.19 4.90
N ALA A 2 9.14 46.75 3.76
CA ALA A 2 7.94 45.93 3.67
C ALA A 2 8.36 44.44 3.81
N TRP A 3 7.79 43.74 4.77
CA TRP A 3 7.92 42.31 4.94
C TRP A 3 6.98 41.61 3.97
N ALA A 4 7.54 40.97 2.96
CA ALA A 4 6.78 40.10 2.09
C ALA A 4 6.64 38.72 2.75
N THR A 5 5.46 38.45 3.28
CA THR A 5 5.04 37.13 3.76
C THR A 5 4.85 36.22 2.54
N VAL A 6 5.76 35.29 2.31
CA VAL A 6 5.58 34.24 1.30
C VAL A 6 4.64 33.18 1.89
N VAL A 7 3.36 33.31 1.59
CA VAL A 7 2.37 32.25 1.80
C VAL A 7 2.57 31.22 0.69
N VAL A 8 3.09 30.05 1.05
CA VAL A 8 3.10 28.90 0.16
C VAL A 8 1.68 28.35 0.07
N LEU A 9 0.94 28.82 -0.92
CA LEU A 9 -0.36 28.27 -1.28
C LEU A 9 -0.14 26.86 -1.87
N TRP A 10 -0.58 25.84 -1.15
CA TRP A 10 -0.79 24.50 -1.67
C TRP A 10 -2.02 24.52 -2.58
N GLY A 11 -1.81 24.89 -3.83
CA GLY A 11 -2.86 24.81 -4.86
C GLY A 11 -3.03 23.36 -5.29
N GLN A 12 -4.17 22.78 -4.95
CA GLN A 12 -4.60 21.49 -5.51
C GLN A 12 -4.95 21.70 -6.98
N ALA A 13 -4.33 20.92 -7.86
CA ALA A 13 -4.81 20.78 -9.23
C ALA A 13 -6.07 19.89 -9.20
N PHE A 14 -7.20 20.48 -9.63
CA PHE A 14 -8.45 19.75 -9.83
C PHE A 14 -8.28 18.78 -11.01
N GLY A 15 -7.96 17.53 -10.72
CA GLY A 15 -8.24 16.40 -11.61
C GLY A 15 -9.71 16.01 -11.41
N ALA A 16 -10.40 15.64 -12.49
CA ALA A 16 -11.79 15.20 -12.43
C ALA A 16 -11.95 14.06 -11.41
N GLN A 17 -12.85 14.24 -10.44
CA GLN A 17 -13.22 13.19 -9.48
C GLN A 17 -13.90 12.05 -10.26
N PRO A 18 -13.61 10.77 -9.89
CA PRO A 18 -14.46 9.67 -10.32
C PRO A 18 -15.90 9.90 -9.81
N PRO A 19 -16.92 9.41 -10.51
CA PRO A 19 -18.31 9.59 -10.10
C PRO A 19 -18.50 9.02 -8.69
N ALA A 20 -19.01 9.83 -7.78
CA ALA A 20 -19.30 9.44 -6.42
C ALA A 20 -20.33 8.29 -6.45
N MET A 21 -19.95 7.15 -5.85
CA MET A 21 -20.93 6.16 -5.43
C MET A 21 -21.96 6.88 -4.55
N SER A 22 -23.25 6.70 -4.82
CA SER A 22 -24.32 7.26 -4.02
C SER A 22 -24.25 6.70 -2.60
N ALA A 23 -23.60 7.45 -1.70
CA ALA A 23 -23.56 7.08 -0.29
C ALA A 23 -24.98 7.20 0.29
N ASP A 24 -25.43 6.14 0.95
CA ASP A 24 -26.63 6.20 1.78
C ASP A 24 -26.45 7.32 2.80
N ALA A 25 -27.42 8.21 2.95
CA ALA A 25 -27.35 9.37 3.84
C ALA A 25 -27.08 9.00 5.33
N ASN A 26 -27.05 7.71 5.66
CA ASN A 26 -26.89 7.13 7.01
C ASN A 26 -25.65 6.26 7.21
N ASP A 27 -24.65 6.28 6.32
CA ASP A 27 -23.46 5.41 6.39
C ASP A 27 -22.37 5.89 7.39
N TRP A 28 -22.71 6.75 8.32
CA TRP A 28 -21.78 7.27 9.33
C TRP A 28 -21.40 6.23 10.40
N ARG A 29 -20.10 5.96 10.55
CA ARG A 29 -19.54 5.05 11.58
C ARG A 29 -18.43 5.74 12.37
N PRO A 30 -18.24 5.36 13.65
CA PRO A 30 -17.06 5.80 14.39
C PRO A 30 -15.79 5.43 13.66
N SER A 31 -14.83 6.37 13.59
CA SER A 31 -13.50 6.08 13.07
C SER A 31 -12.76 5.05 13.95
N ALA A 32 -11.94 4.20 13.34
CA ALA A 32 -11.10 3.23 14.03
C ALA A 32 -10.03 3.88 14.94
N LEU A 33 -9.83 5.20 14.83
CA LEU A 33 -8.90 5.98 15.63
C LEU A 33 -9.58 6.78 16.75
N ASN A 34 -10.82 6.45 17.09
CA ASN A 34 -11.48 7.08 18.22
C ASN A 34 -10.92 6.61 19.56
N GLN A 35 -10.92 7.49 20.54
CA GLN A 35 -10.70 7.12 21.94
C GLN A 35 -11.75 6.06 22.35
N PRO A 36 -11.41 5.10 23.24
CA PRO A 36 -12.33 4.06 23.67
C PRO A 36 -13.69 4.62 24.10
N GLY A 37 -14.77 4.08 23.54
CA GLY A 37 -16.16 4.47 23.83
C GLY A 37 -16.64 5.75 23.13
N LYS A 38 -15.82 6.45 22.39
CA LYS A 38 -16.22 7.67 21.65
C LYS A 38 -16.90 7.32 20.34
N GLN A 39 -18.01 8.02 20.04
CA GLN A 39 -18.78 7.87 18.81
C GLN A 39 -18.31 8.81 17.69
N TYR A 40 -17.50 9.82 18.01
CA TYR A 40 -16.92 10.79 17.08
C TYR A 40 -15.40 10.87 17.25
N PRO A 41 -14.70 11.18 16.16
CA PRO A 41 -15.14 11.47 14.80
C PRO A 41 -15.80 10.29 14.10
N GLN A 42 -16.65 10.58 13.10
CA GLN A 42 -17.28 9.57 12.25
C GLN A 42 -16.82 9.72 10.81
N VAL A 43 -16.83 8.60 10.10
CA VAL A 43 -16.46 8.51 8.69
C VAL A 43 -17.53 7.75 7.91
N THR A 44 -17.67 8.08 6.62
CA THR A 44 -18.48 7.32 5.66
C THR A 44 -17.61 6.41 4.80
N THR A 45 -18.20 5.49 4.07
CA THR A 45 -17.49 4.64 3.10
C THR A 45 -16.83 5.42 1.99
N ASP A 46 -17.38 6.57 1.60
CA ASP A 46 -16.80 7.49 0.60
C ASP A 46 -15.77 8.48 1.18
N GLY A 47 -15.36 8.32 2.45
CA GLY A 47 -14.30 9.12 3.06
C GLY A 47 -14.74 10.49 3.61
N ARG A 48 -16.04 10.80 3.74
CA ARG A 48 -16.47 12.03 4.43
C ARG A 48 -16.27 11.88 5.94
N VAL A 49 -15.90 12.99 6.58
CA VAL A 49 -15.60 13.04 8.01
C VAL A 49 -16.52 14.06 8.67
N ARG A 50 -17.02 13.74 9.89
CA ARG A 50 -17.70 14.69 10.77
C ARG A 50 -17.29 14.48 12.21
N THR A 51 -17.47 15.50 13.04
CA THR A 51 -17.08 15.45 14.45
C THR A 51 -18.15 16.04 15.39
N SER A 52 -17.91 15.89 16.69
CA SER A 52 -18.76 16.46 17.75
C SER A 52 -17.91 16.84 18.95
N ILE A 53 -18.10 18.07 19.45
CA ILE A 53 -17.37 18.59 20.61
C ILE A 53 -18.25 19.48 21.50
N SER A 54 -18.05 19.38 22.82
CA SER A 54 -18.70 20.30 23.77
C SER A 54 -17.89 21.59 23.89
N ALA A 55 -18.48 22.70 23.45
CA ALA A 55 -17.90 24.05 23.52
C ALA A 55 -19.01 25.09 23.72
N PRO A 56 -19.67 25.11 24.92
CA PRO A 56 -20.89 25.88 25.12
C PRO A 56 -20.71 27.39 24.98
N GLN A 57 -19.51 27.91 25.27
CA GLN A 57 -19.20 29.34 25.17
C GLN A 57 -18.73 29.78 23.78
N ALA A 58 -18.39 28.82 22.90
CA ALA A 58 -17.87 29.12 21.57
C ALA A 58 -18.93 29.80 20.69
N GLN A 59 -18.46 30.74 19.86
CA GLN A 59 -19.26 31.42 18.83
C GLN A 59 -19.17 30.72 17.48
N LYS A 60 -18.02 30.05 17.21
CA LYS A 60 -17.76 29.38 15.94
C LYS A 60 -16.91 28.11 16.19
N VAL A 61 -17.36 26.99 15.64
CA VAL A 61 -16.59 25.72 15.67
C VAL A 61 -16.57 25.14 14.27
N GLU A 62 -15.38 24.73 13.82
CA GLU A 62 -15.15 24.18 12.49
C GLU A 62 -14.25 22.95 12.56
N LEU A 63 -14.54 21.94 11.74
CA LEU A 63 -13.61 20.85 11.42
C LEU A 63 -12.59 21.34 10.40
N ASP A 64 -11.29 21.26 10.71
CA ASP A 64 -10.19 21.63 9.82
C ASP A 64 -9.49 20.36 9.33
N ILE A 65 -9.78 19.95 8.09
CA ILE A 65 -9.27 18.73 7.47
C ILE A 65 -9.03 18.96 5.97
N GLY A 66 -7.99 18.34 5.42
CA GLY A 66 -7.68 18.44 3.99
C GLY A 66 -7.43 19.88 3.50
N GLY A 67 -6.96 20.76 4.40
CA GLY A 67 -6.71 22.17 4.11
C GLY A 67 -7.99 23.02 3.98
N ARG A 68 -9.14 22.50 4.43
CA ARG A 68 -10.43 23.20 4.42
C ARG A 68 -11.10 23.16 5.78
N LYS A 69 -11.93 24.18 6.07
CA LYS A 69 -12.73 24.28 7.29
C LYS A 69 -14.20 24.09 7.00
N TYR A 70 -14.85 23.25 7.79
CA TYR A 70 -16.25 22.88 7.66
C TYR A 70 -16.98 23.25 8.95
N PRO A 71 -18.02 24.14 8.91
CA PRO A 71 -18.69 24.61 10.12
C PRO A 71 -19.52 23.51 10.78
N LEU A 72 -19.48 23.47 12.11
CA LEU A 72 -20.38 22.66 12.92
C LEU A 72 -21.62 23.44 13.34
N ALA A 73 -22.71 22.73 13.60
CA ALA A 73 -23.94 23.29 14.14
C ALA A 73 -23.97 23.18 15.66
N LYS A 74 -24.34 24.26 16.37
CA LYS A 74 -24.48 24.29 17.83
C LYS A 74 -25.84 23.75 18.25
N GLY A 75 -25.83 22.70 19.07
CA GLY A 75 -27.02 22.16 19.71
C GLY A 75 -27.44 22.91 20.97
N GLU A 76 -28.64 22.64 21.49
CA GLU A 76 -29.23 23.31 22.66
C GLU A 76 -28.39 23.17 23.94
N ASN A 77 -27.65 22.08 24.10
CA ASN A 77 -26.77 21.80 25.25
C ASN A 77 -25.34 22.32 25.11
N GLY A 78 -25.06 23.15 24.07
CA GLY A 78 -23.72 23.65 23.80
C GLY A 78 -22.76 22.66 23.17
N VAL A 79 -23.25 21.51 22.73
CA VAL A 79 -22.50 20.55 21.92
C VAL A 79 -22.59 20.95 20.45
N TRP A 80 -21.45 21.03 19.80
CA TRP A 80 -21.34 21.31 18.38
C TRP A 80 -21.16 20.00 17.63
N THR A 81 -21.92 19.76 16.57
CA THR A 81 -21.88 18.52 15.78
C THR A 81 -21.96 18.82 14.29
N GLY A 82 -21.35 18.00 13.47
CA GLY A 82 -21.34 18.14 12.00
C GLY A 82 -19.95 18.40 11.45
N GLY A 83 -19.81 19.49 10.67
CA GLY A 83 -18.56 19.76 9.95
C GLY A 83 -18.30 18.73 8.85
N GLU A 84 -19.37 18.26 8.16
CA GLU A 84 -19.27 17.24 7.11
C GLU A 84 -18.31 17.68 6.01
N SER A 85 -17.17 16.98 5.92
CA SER A 85 -16.15 17.26 4.93
C SER A 85 -16.56 16.78 3.54
N GLN A 86 -15.87 17.28 2.51
CA GLN A 86 -15.80 16.55 1.25
C GLN A 86 -15.08 15.20 1.47
N PRO A 87 -15.27 14.21 0.59
CA PRO A 87 -14.52 12.96 0.65
C PRO A 87 -13.02 13.21 0.76
N GLN A 88 -12.38 12.53 1.72
CA GLN A 88 -10.95 12.43 1.87
C GLN A 88 -10.45 11.17 1.17
N ASP A 89 -9.18 11.13 0.84
CA ASP A 89 -8.56 9.92 0.28
C ASP A 89 -8.55 8.77 1.30
N GLU A 90 -8.33 7.55 0.83
CA GLU A 90 -8.20 6.36 1.67
C GLU A 90 -7.07 6.50 2.70
N GLY A 91 -7.26 5.96 3.90
CA GLY A 91 -6.23 5.86 4.93
C GLY A 91 -6.24 6.99 5.95
N PHE A 92 -5.08 7.28 6.52
CA PHE A 92 -4.92 8.18 7.65
C PHE A 92 -4.85 9.65 7.23
N HIS A 93 -5.65 10.49 7.91
CA HIS A 93 -5.61 11.95 7.75
C HIS A 93 -5.49 12.66 9.09
N TYR A 94 -4.64 13.70 9.12
CA TYR A 94 -4.59 14.66 10.23
C TYR A 94 -5.77 15.64 10.14
N TYR A 95 -6.34 15.96 11.29
CA TYR A 95 -7.34 17.02 11.40
C TYR A 95 -7.25 17.75 12.74
N GLN A 96 -7.91 18.90 12.83
CA GLN A 96 -8.05 19.71 14.03
C GLN A 96 -9.48 20.22 14.14
N ILE A 97 -9.86 20.67 15.33
CA ILE A 97 -11.05 21.49 15.53
C ILE A 97 -10.62 22.93 15.71
N SER A 98 -11.23 23.84 14.96
CA SER A 98 -11.05 25.29 15.15
C SER A 98 -12.19 25.82 16.02
N ILE A 99 -11.87 26.33 17.22
CA ILE A 99 -12.83 26.93 18.16
C ILE A 99 -12.49 28.40 18.26
N ASP A 100 -13.36 29.28 17.77
CA ASP A 100 -13.18 30.74 17.74
C ASP A 100 -11.80 31.17 17.18
N GLY A 101 -11.28 30.39 16.20
CA GLY A 101 -10.00 30.60 15.56
C GLY A 101 -8.82 29.85 16.21
N ALA A 102 -8.97 29.34 17.42
CA ALA A 102 -7.96 28.49 18.04
C ALA A 102 -8.01 27.07 17.47
N SER A 103 -6.84 26.54 17.07
CA SER A 103 -6.72 25.15 16.60
C SER A 103 -6.48 24.22 17.79
N VAL A 104 -7.39 23.27 18.03
CA VAL A 104 -7.33 22.34 19.15
C VAL A 104 -7.48 20.90 18.69
N PRO A 105 -6.85 19.92 19.37
CA PRO A 105 -7.10 18.50 19.11
C PRO A 105 -8.55 18.13 19.50
N ASP A 106 -9.11 17.17 18.76
CA ASP A 106 -10.41 16.56 19.10
C ASP A 106 -10.23 15.54 20.24
N PRO A 107 -10.89 15.72 21.39
CA PRO A 107 -10.81 14.77 22.49
C PRO A 107 -11.48 13.41 22.20
N GLY A 108 -12.18 13.30 21.09
CA GLY A 108 -12.76 12.04 20.62
C GLY A 108 -11.78 11.15 19.87
N SER A 109 -10.66 11.72 19.36
CA SER A 109 -9.64 11.02 18.59
C SER A 109 -8.46 10.59 19.46
N LEU A 110 -7.74 9.53 19.06
CA LEU A 110 -6.35 9.33 19.46
C LEU A 110 -5.49 10.50 18.94
N TYR A 111 -4.34 10.72 19.59
CA TYR A 111 -3.44 11.82 19.24
C TYR A 111 -2.21 11.32 18.49
N PHE A 112 -1.81 12.12 17.51
CA PHE A 112 -0.69 11.82 16.61
C PHE A 112 0.20 13.05 16.47
N PHE A 113 1.51 12.83 16.42
CA PHE A 113 2.44 13.93 16.10
C PHE A 113 2.56 14.06 14.59
N GLY A 114 2.26 15.24 14.07
CA GLY A 114 2.39 15.57 12.65
C GLY A 114 2.18 17.05 12.40
N ALA A 115 2.70 17.55 11.28
CA ALA A 115 2.72 18.98 10.98
C ALA A 115 3.37 19.82 12.11
N GLY A 116 4.37 19.24 12.82
CA GLY A 116 5.11 19.90 13.90
C GLY A 116 4.35 20.05 15.21
N ARG A 117 3.25 19.32 15.42
CA ARG A 117 2.43 19.38 16.62
C ARG A 117 1.68 18.09 16.91
N TRP A 118 1.23 17.92 18.14
CA TRP A 118 0.24 16.91 18.48
C TRP A 118 -1.14 17.35 18.00
N GLY A 119 -1.88 16.42 17.40
CA GLY A 119 -3.19 16.65 16.82
C GLY A 119 -4.01 15.39 16.68
N SER A 120 -5.16 15.52 16.07
CA SER A 120 -6.10 14.44 15.86
C SER A 120 -5.83 13.70 14.56
N GLY A 121 -6.23 12.44 14.51
CA GLY A 121 -6.20 11.62 13.31
C GLY A 121 -7.55 10.95 13.05
N VAL A 122 -7.83 10.71 11.80
CA VAL A 122 -8.97 9.93 11.35
C VAL A 122 -8.51 8.92 10.31
N GLU A 123 -9.07 7.72 10.36
CA GLU A 123 -8.84 6.68 9.35
C GLU A 123 -10.04 6.62 8.41
N CYS A 124 -9.87 7.02 7.17
CA CYS A 124 -10.85 6.83 6.11
C CYS A 124 -10.73 5.39 5.57
N PRO A 125 -11.86 4.71 5.31
CA PRO A 125 -11.82 3.34 4.81
C PRO A 125 -10.96 3.20 3.55
N ALA A 126 -10.09 2.20 3.53
CA ALA A 126 -9.27 1.84 2.38
C ALA A 126 -9.64 0.45 1.90
N THR A 127 -9.69 0.27 0.58
CA THR A 127 -10.04 -1.01 -0.05
C THR A 127 -9.07 -2.14 0.31
N ASP A 128 -7.83 -1.79 0.62
CA ASP A 128 -6.76 -2.72 0.97
C ASP A 128 -6.30 -2.63 2.44
N GLN A 129 -7.10 -2.04 3.33
CA GLN A 129 -6.71 -1.82 4.73
C GLN A 129 -6.31 -3.09 5.50
N ASP A 130 -6.63 -4.28 4.98
CA ASP A 130 -6.33 -5.57 5.60
C ASP A 130 -4.84 -5.78 5.84
N PHE A 131 -3.94 -5.26 4.98
CA PHE A 131 -2.50 -5.48 5.13
C PHE A 131 -1.88 -4.78 6.36
N TYR A 132 -2.53 -3.74 6.90
CA TYR A 132 -2.12 -3.05 8.13
C TYR A 132 -3.14 -3.15 9.25
N ALA A 133 -4.14 -4.02 9.11
CA ALA A 133 -5.11 -4.30 10.17
C ALA A 133 -4.47 -5.09 11.33
N LEU A 134 -4.98 -4.91 12.53
CA LEU A 134 -4.69 -5.80 13.65
C LEU A 134 -5.36 -7.15 13.39
N LYS A 135 -4.57 -8.19 13.18
CA LYS A 135 -5.01 -9.56 12.94
C LYS A 135 -4.66 -10.47 14.12
N ASP A 136 -5.29 -11.63 14.20
CA ASP A 136 -4.92 -12.69 15.17
C ASP A 136 -3.72 -13.48 14.62
N VAL A 137 -2.55 -12.87 14.69
CA VAL A 137 -1.26 -13.42 14.26
C VAL A 137 -0.21 -13.15 15.35
N PRO A 138 0.94 -13.84 15.36
CA PRO A 138 2.03 -13.49 16.26
C PRO A 138 2.49 -12.04 16.06
N HIS A 139 2.54 -11.26 17.15
CA HIS A 139 2.94 -9.85 17.11
C HIS A 139 4.35 -9.64 17.61
N GLY A 140 5.08 -8.76 16.93
CA GLY A 140 6.31 -8.16 17.41
C GLY A 140 6.07 -7.12 18.50
N GLN A 141 7.14 -6.52 18.99
CA GLN A 141 7.07 -5.48 20.02
C GLN A 141 7.64 -4.16 19.49
N LEU A 142 6.98 -3.07 19.81
CA LEU A 142 7.48 -1.72 19.57
C LEU A 142 8.08 -1.18 20.89
N ARG A 143 9.43 -1.13 20.96
CA ARG A 143 10.18 -0.76 22.16
C ARG A 143 10.64 0.67 22.05
N GLN A 144 10.33 1.48 23.04
CA GLN A 144 10.90 2.82 23.18
C GLN A 144 12.25 2.73 23.87
N ILE A 145 13.26 3.37 23.28
CA ILE A 145 14.61 3.46 23.85
C ILE A 145 15.05 4.93 23.97
N LEU A 146 15.95 5.17 24.90
CA LEU A 146 16.72 6.42 25.00
C LEU A 146 18.20 6.09 24.78
N PHE A 147 18.86 6.85 23.94
CA PHE A 147 20.29 6.70 23.69
C PHE A 147 21.00 8.05 23.81
N PRO A 148 22.25 8.07 24.36
CA PRO A 148 23.01 9.28 24.44
C PRO A 148 23.54 9.69 23.07
N SER A 149 23.34 10.95 22.69
CA SER A 149 23.91 11.54 21.48
C SER A 149 24.93 12.60 21.88
N LYS A 150 26.20 12.32 21.64
CA LYS A 150 27.31 13.23 21.96
C LYS A 150 27.32 14.43 21.01
N SER A 151 27.03 14.20 19.73
CA SER A 151 27.03 15.24 18.70
C SER A 151 25.95 16.31 18.94
N THR A 152 24.81 15.93 19.55
CA THR A 152 23.75 16.87 19.94
C THR A 152 23.79 17.27 21.41
N ASN A 153 24.65 16.66 22.20
CA ASN A 153 24.74 16.83 23.67
C ASN A 153 23.39 16.62 24.38
N THR A 154 22.62 15.61 23.93
CA THR A 154 21.28 15.28 24.46
C THR A 154 21.09 13.77 24.58
N SER A 155 20.05 13.37 25.30
CA SER A 155 19.47 12.01 25.14
C SER A 155 18.40 12.05 24.06
N ARG A 156 18.51 11.16 23.07
CA ARG A 156 17.57 11.05 21.98
C ARG A 156 16.71 9.80 22.14
N ARG A 157 15.48 9.87 21.65
CA ARG A 157 14.52 8.77 21.67
C ARG A 157 14.51 8.06 20.32
N ALA A 158 14.31 6.75 20.34
CA ALA A 158 13.98 5.99 19.15
C ALA A 158 12.95 4.89 19.49
N PHE A 159 12.22 4.41 18.50
CA PHE A 159 11.37 3.23 18.60
C PHE A 159 12.01 2.10 17.80
N VAL A 160 12.01 0.91 18.41
CA VAL A 160 12.60 -0.29 17.81
C VAL A 160 11.51 -1.37 17.75
N TYR A 161 11.09 -1.71 16.53
CA TYR A 161 10.28 -2.90 16.32
C TYR A 161 11.19 -4.13 16.35
N THR A 162 10.85 -5.09 17.19
CA THR A 162 11.46 -6.42 17.22
C THR A 162 10.42 -7.44 16.75
N PRO A 163 10.77 -8.36 15.83
CA PRO A 163 9.79 -9.27 15.23
C PRO A 163 9.23 -10.25 16.27
N PRO A 164 8.10 -10.94 15.94
CA PRO A 164 7.57 -12.03 16.78
C PRO A 164 8.66 -13.01 17.17
N ASP A 165 8.57 -13.54 18.40
CA ASP A 165 9.52 -14.50 18.98
C ASP A 165 10.94 -13.97 19.21
N TYR A 166 11.16 -12.66 19.04
CA TYR A 166 12.47 -12.06 19.31
C TYR A 166 13.03 -12.46 20.67
N ASP A 167 12.25 -12.41 21.74
CA ASP A 167 12.71 -12.70 23.11
C ASP A 167 12.77 -14.22 23.42
N LYS A 168 12.18 -15.08 22.59
CA LYS A 168 12.19 -16.54 22.82
C LYS A 168 13.49 -17.20 22.42
N ASP A 169 14.20 -16.68 21.41
CA ASP A 169 15.49 -17.21 20.97
C ASP A 169 16.58 -16.15 21.17
N PRO A 170 17.35 -16.21 22.28
CA PRO A 170 18.40 -15.27 22.57
C PRO A 170 19.63 -15.39 21.66
N THR A 171 19.73 -16.45 20.88
CA THR A 171 20.89 -16.70 19.99
C THR A 171 20.67 -16.14 18.59
N ARG A 172 19.44 -15.97 18.17
CA ARG A 172 19.09 -15.49 16.83
C ARG A 172 19.40 -14.02 16.68
N ARG A 173 20.08 -13.68 15.58
CA ARG A 173 20.38 -12.31 15.16
C ARG A 173 19.57 -11.93 13.92
N TYR A 174 19.33 -10.63 13.76
CA TYR A 174 18.39 -10.10 12.77
C TYR A 174 19.03 -8.98 11.94
N PRO A 175 18.72 -8.89 10.65
CA PRO A 175 19.00 -7.69 9.86
C PRO A 175 18.25 -6.47 10.43
N VAL A 176 18.66 -5.27 10.02
CA VAL A 176 18.09 -4.02 10.53
C VAL A 176 17.69 -3.09 9.40
N LEU A 177 16.46 -2.59 9.45
CA LEU A 177 15.96 -1.47 8.65
C LEU A 177 15.92 -0.19 9.51
N TYR A 178 16.64 0.86 9.11
CA TYR A 178 16.49 2.19 9.65
C TYR A 178 15.45 2.95 8.82
N LEU A 179 14.31 3.29 9.43
CA LEU A 179 13.11 3.79 8.75
C LEU A 179 12.78 5.20 9.22
N GLN A 180 12.93 6.19 8.32
CA GLN A 180 12.84 7.61 8.64
C GLN A 180 11.45 8.20 8.29
N HIS A 181 11.01 9.11 9.17
CA HIS A 181 9.78 9.88 9.01
C HIS A 181 9.98 11.10 8.08
N GLY A 182 8.89 11.81 7.78
CA GLY A 182 8.87 13.00 6.95
C GLY A 182 8.98 14.32 7.73
N TRP A 183 8.95 15.42 6.98
CA TRP A 183 8.99 16.76 7.56
C TRP A 183 7.77 17.02 8.44
N GLY A 184 8.02 17.54 9.63
CA GLY A 184 6.97 17.85 10.62
C GLY A 184 6.42 16.66 11.38
N GLU A 185 7.02 15.48 11.22
CA GLU A 185 6.71 14.26 11.98
C GLU A 185 7.84 13.93 12.95
N ASP A 186 7.73 12.86 13.70
CA ASP A 186 8.75 12.39 14.63
C ASP A 186 8.92 10.86 14.60
N GLU A 187 9.72 10.34 15.49
CA GLU A 187 10.01 8.90 15.61
C GLU A 187 8.80 8.04 15.95
N THR A 188 7.64 8.62 16.29
CA THR A 188 6.40 7.89 16.55
C THR A 188 5.61 7.61 15.28
N GLY A 189 5.86 8.37 14.19
CA GLY A 189 5.03 8.39 12.99
C GLY A 189 4.86 7.01 12.34
N TRP A 190 5.95 6.29 12.11
CA TRP A 190 5.89 4.98 11.49
C TRP A 190 5.20 3.91 12.36
N GLY A 191 5.33 3.98 13.68
CA GLY A 191 4.64 3.06 14.60
C GLY A 191 3.15 3.35 14.71
N ASN A 192 2.76 4.63 14.70
CA ASN A 192 1.40 5.07 14.90
C ASN A 192 0.64 5.21 13.57
N GLN A 193 0.90 6.29 12.82
CA GLN A 193 0.23 6.56 11.55
C GLN A 193 0.60 5.54 10.48
N GLY A 194 1.89 5.16 10.41
CA GLY A 194 2.44 4.22 9.44
C GLY A 194 2.08 2.75 9.70
N ARG A 195 1.74 2.39 10.95
CA ARG A 195 1.43 1.01 11.36
C ARG A 195 2.49 -0.02 10.93
N ALA A 196 3.76 0.40 10.91
CA ALA A 196 4.87 -0.41 10.41
C ALA A 196 4.99 -1.77 11.13
N ASN A 197 4.71 -1.81 12.43
CA ASN A 197 4.67 -3.04 13.22
C ASN A 197 3.60 -4.01 12.72
N LEU A 198 2.36 -3.55 12.49
CA LEU A 198 1.26 -4.41 12.01
C LEU A 198 1.49 -4.87 10.58
N ILE A 199 2.03 -4.00 9.71
CA ILE A 199 2.43 -4.38 8.35
C ILE A 199 3.46 -5.52 8.40
N MET A 200 4.46 -5.40 9.27
CA MET A 200 5.49 -6.45 9.40
C MET A 200 4.94 -7.73 10.00
N ASP A 201 4.13 -7.66 11.06
CA ASP A 201 3.51 -8.82 11.68
C ASP A 201 2.67 -9.62 10.66
N ASN A 202 1.85 -8.91 9.87
CA ASN A 202 1.05 -9.52 8.81
C ASN A 202 1.91 -10.14 7.70
N LEU A 203 2.93 -9.42 7.21
CA LEU A 203 3.86 -9.94 6.19
C LEU A 203 4.65 -11.17 6.68
N LEU A 204 5.03 -11.20 7.96
CA LEU A 204 5.72 -12.34 8.57
C LEU A 204 4.79 -13.54 8.70
N ALA A 205 3.55 -13.34 9.16
CA ALA A 205 2.55 -14.40 9.26
C ALA A 205 2.17 -14.97 7.89
N GLU A 206 2.16 -14.12 6.84
CA GLU A 206 1.93 -14.53 5.46
C GLU A 206 3.18 -15.17 4.79
N GLY A 207 4.32 -15.24 5.48
CA GLY A 207 5.58 -15.75 4.93
C GLY A 207 6.17 -14.90 3.80
N LYS A 208 5.71 -13.66 3.64
CA LYS A 208 6.13 -12.76 2.56
C LYS A 208 7.41 -11.99 2.86
N ALA A 209 7.72 -11.75 4.12
CA ALA A 209 8.92 -11.07 4.56
C ALA A 209 9.78 -11.96 5.47
N ARG A 210 11.07 -11.62 5.58
CA ARG A 210 11.96 -12.18 6.60
C ARG A 210 11.84 -11.37 7.89
N PRO A 211 12.04 -11.99 9.07
CA PRO A 211 12.11 -11.23 10.31
C PRO A 211 13.35 -10.32 10.32
N PHE A 212 13.14 -9.03 10.57
CA PHE A 212 14.18 -8.04 10.80
C PHE A 212 13.73 -7.00 11.84
N ILE A 213 14.69 -6.29 12.41
CA ILE A 213 14.47 -5.18 13.33
C ILE A 213 14.19 -3.91 12.52
N ILE A 214 13.24 -3.06 12.96
CA ILE A 214 13.06 -1.72 12.40
C ILE A 214 13.40 -0.69 13.47
N VAL A 215 14.26 0.26 13.12
CA VAL A 215 14.64 1.36 13.99
C VAL A 215 14.09 2.67 13.43
N MET A 216 13.28 3.36 14.20
CA MET A 216 12.63 4.62 13.86
C MET A 216 13.11 5.68 14.83
N THR A 217 13.76 6.72 14.33
CA THR A 217 14.35 7.79 15.16
C THR A 217 14.00 9.16 14.59
N TYR A 218 14.10 10.19 15.44
CA TYR A 218 13.90 11.56 15.00
C TYR A 218 15.03 12.01 14.07
N GLY A 219 14.68 12.34 12.81
CA GLY A 219 15.64 12.64 11.74
C GLY A 219 16.24 14.05 11.80
N MET A 220 15.80 14.90 12.73
CA MET A 220 16.26 16.29 12.79
C MET A 220 17.16 16.53 14.01
N THR A 221 18.19 17.36 13.84
CA THR A 221 19.17 17.67 14.91
C THR A 221 19.26 19.15 15.23
N ASN A 222 18.78 19.99 14.34
CA ASN A 222 18.82 21.44 14.48
C ASN A 222 17.40 22.01 14.66
N GLU A 223 17.31 23.17 15.26
CA GLU A 223 16.08 23.93 15.40
C GLU A 223 15.61 24.40 14.01
N THR A 224 14.99 23.53 13.25
CA THR A 224 14.33 23.89 12.00
C THR A 224 12.91 24.35 12.30
N ARG A 225 12.63 25.60 11.98
CA ARG A 225 11.27 26.14 12.05
C ARG A 225 10.46 25.62 10.87
N MET A 226 9.19 25.30 11.09
CA MET A 226 8.26 24.95 10.01
C MET A 226 8.36 25.99 8.88
N GLY A 227 8.63 25.54 7.66
CA GLY A 227 8.91 26.39 6.50
C GLY A 227 10.39 26.64 6.19
N GLY A 228 11.31 26.21 7.07
CA GLY A 228 12.76 26.41 6.94
C GLY A 228 13.51 25.31 6.18
N LEU A 229 12.93 24.70 5.13
CA LEU A 229 13.61 23.67 4.31
C LEU A 229 14.98 24.12 3.75
N ARG A 230 15.19 25.43 3.57
CA ARG A 230 16.47 25.99 3.10
C ARG A 230 17.62 25.83 4.11
N ASP A 231 17.28 25.76 5.39
CA ASP A 231 18.23 25.65 6.49
C ASP A 231 18.39 24.21 7.00
N PHE A 232 17.65 23.27 6.38
CA PHE A 232 17.71 21.86 6.73
C PHE A 232 19.02 21.25 6.23
N LYS A 233 19.79 20.66 7.17
CA LYS A 233 21.06 19.98 6.90
C LYS A 233 20.95 18.53 7.34
N ILE A 234 21.32 17.62 6.47
CA ILE A 234 21.27 16.18 6.72
C ILE A 234 22.52 15.68 7.46
N GLU A 235 23.66 16.35 7.26
CA GLU A 235 24.95 15.93 7.82
C GLU A 235 24.95 15.76 9.35
N PRO A 236 24.36 16.66 10.16
CA PRO A 236 24.31 16.45 11.61
C PRO A 236 23.51 15.19 11.98
N PHE A 237 22.41 14.90 11.27
CA PHE A 237 21.65 13.69 11.51
C PHE A 237 22.40 12.44 11.02
N GLN A 238 23.15 12.53 9.93
CA GLN A 238 24.03 11.44 9.48
C GLN A 238 25.00 11.01 10.60
N THR A 239 25.62 11.98 11.30
CA THR A 239 26.49 11.69 12.45
C THR A 239 25.72 10.97 13.57
N VAL A 240 24.54 11.46 13.93
CA VAL A 240 23.70 10.80 14.94
C VAL A 240 23.35 9.37 14.54
N LEU A 241 22.95 9.16 13.27
CA LEU A 241 22.54 7.84 12.81
C LEU A 241 23.71 6.87 12.70
N VAL A 242 24.78 7.28 11.99
CA VAL A 242 25.86 6.36 11.61
C VAL A 242 26.84 6.15 12.75
N ASP A 243 27.24 7.22 13.44
CA ASP A 243 28.31 7.17 14.42
C ASP A 243 27.82 6.92 15.85
N GLU A 244 26.52 7.11 16.12
CA GLU A 244 25.98 6.99 17.48
C GLU A 244 24.87 5.94 17.59
N LEU A 245 23.78 6.05 16.78
CA LEU A 245 22.62 5.18 16.91
C LEU A 245 22.89 3.75 16.40
N ILE A 246 23.53 3.59 15.24
CA ILE A 246 23.86 2.25 14.71
C ILE A 246 24.73 1.46 15.70
N PRO A 247 25.84 1.99 16.22
CA PRO A 247 26.62 1.30 17.24
C PRO A 247 25.83 1.00 18.53
N TYR A 248 24.96 1.91 18.95
CA TYR A 248 24.08 1.68 20.10
C TYR A 248 23.11 0.51 19.85
N ILE A 249 22.48 0.45 18.69
CA ILE A 249 21.57 -0.64 18.32
C ILE A 249 22.30 -1.96 18.24
N ASP A 250 23.48 -2.01 17.62
CA ASP A 250 24.28 -3.22 17.51
C ASP A 250 24.76 -3.74 18.88
N ALA A 251 25.01 -2.85 19.83
CA ALA A 251 25.40 -3.21 21.19
C ALA A 251 24.24 -3.69 22.07
N ASN A 252 23.01 -3.24 21.82
CA ASN A 252 21.88 -3.48 22.71
C ASN A 252 20.81 -4.41 22.13
N PHE A 253 20.85 -4.70 20.83
CA PHE A 253 19.93 -5.60 20.14
C PHE A 253 20.70 -6.69 19.40
N ARG A 254 20.04 -7.80 19.14
CA ARG A 254 20.64 -8.92 18.42
C ARG A 254 20.62 -8.68 16.92
N THR A 255 21.53 -7.86 16.46
CA THR A 255 21.68 -7.46 15.05
C THR A 255 22.70 -8.35 14.32
N LEU A 256 22.52 -8.51 13.01
CA LEU A 256 23.58 -8.85 12.08
C LEU A 256 24.27 -7.53 11.70
N ALA A 257 25.42 -7.28 12.34
CA ALA A 257 26.07 -5.95 12.36
C ALA A 257 27.00 -5.71 11.14
N ASP A 258 26.65 -6.21 9.98
CA ASP A 258 27.41 -6.08 8.74
C ASP A 258 26.60 -5.35 7.65
N GLN A 259 27.27 -4.87 6.63
CA GLN A 259 26.68 -4.07 5.53
C GLN A 259 25.55 -4.80 4.80
N PRO A 260 25.68 -6.10 4.42
CA PRO A 260 24.62 -6.83 3.72
C PRO A 260 23.29 -6.92 4.47
N HIS A 261 23.31 -6.74 5.79
CA HIS A 261 22.15 -6.89 6.67
C HIS A 261 21.63 -5.55 7.22
N ARG A 262 22.05 -4.42 6.61
CA ARG A 262 21.49 -3.10 6.94
C ARG A 262 20.80 -2.47 5.74
N ALA A 263 19.60 -1.97 5.99
CA ALA A 263 18.81 -1.19 5.06
C ALA A 263 18.50 0.19 5.64
N MET A 264 18.31 1.16 4.79
CA MET A 264 17.76 2.46 5.17
C MET A 264 16.63 2.83 4.21
N ALA A 265 15.52 3.31 4.75
CA ALA A 265 14.40 3.82 3.98
C ALA A 265 13.76 5.02 4.69
N GLY A 266 13.00 5.80 3.94
CA GLY A 266 12.28 6.90 4.54
C GLY A 266 11.28 7.54 3.58
N LEU A 267 10.31 8.25 4.18
CA LEU A 267 9.29 8.98 3.45
C LEU A 267 9.65 10.47 3.33
N SER A 268 9.38 11.09 2.18
CA SER A 268 9.54 12.54 1.99
C SER A 268 10.94 13.04 2.37
N MET A 269 11.07 13.85 3.42
CA MET A 269 12.36 14.27 4.01
C MET A 269 13.24 13.05 4.35
N GLY A 270 12.68 12.02 4.99
CA GLY A 270 13.40 10.79 5.31
C GLY A 270 13.91 10.05 4.08
N GLY A 271 13.25 10.18 2.93
CA GLY A 271 13.76 9.71 1.64
C GLY A 271 14.98 10.50 1.17
N MET A 272 14.98 11.83 1.34
CA MET A 272 16.15 12.68 1.05
C MET A 272 17.33 12.33 1.97
N GLU A 273 17.09 12.14 3.26
CA GLU A 273 18.07 11.65 4.23
C GLU A 273 18.64 10.30 3.81
N THR A 274 17.75 9.36 3.49
CA THR A 274 18.12 8.02 3.04
C THR A 274 19.05 8.09 1.83
N ARG A 275 18.67 8.85 0.79
CA ARG A 275 19.51 9.01 -0.40
C ARG A 275 20.90 9.56 -0.05
N GLN A 276 20.96 10.68 0.66
CA GLN A 276 22.24 11.34 0.96
C GLN A 276 23.13 10.48 1.86
N ILE A 277 22.55 9.91 2.92
CA ILE A 277 23.31 9.13 3.92
C ILE A 277 23.82 7.83 3.31
N THR A 278 23.00 7.10 2.56
CA THR A 278 23.42 5.82 1.97
C THR A 278 24.48 5.98 0.90
N LEU A 279 24.39 7.01 0.04
CA LEU A 279 25.42 7.31 -0.96
C LEU A 279 26.79 7.66 -0.34
N LYS A 280 26.80 8.27 0.84
CA LYS A 280 28.04 8.58 1.58
C LYS A 280 28.55 7.41 2.43
N ASN A 281 27.72 6.40 2.69
CA ASN A 281 28.02 5.31 3.65
C ASN A 281 27.69 3.92 3.04
N LEU A 282 28.22 3.62 1.85
CA LEU A 282 27.99 2.34 1.17
C LEU A 282 28.56 1.14 1.94
N ASP A 283 29.50 1.32 2.84
CA ASP A 283 30.04 0.27 3.72
C ASP A 283 29.09 -0.05 4.90
N THR A 284 28.03 0.75 5.06
CA THR A 284 27.06 0.58 6.13
C THR A 284 25.75 0.01 5.63
N PHE A 285 25.26 0.42 4.45
CA PHE A 285 23.95 0.09 3.93
C PHE A 285 24.01 -0.63 2.58
N SER A 286 23.19 -1.66 2.41
CA SER A 286 23.07 -2.43 1.17
C SER A 286 21.73 -2.26 0.45
N HIS A 287 20.65 -1.90 1.15
CA HIS A 287 19.32 -1.73 0.58
C HIS A 287 18.81 -0.32 0.85
N ILE A 288 18.27 0.32 -0.16
CA ILE A 288 17.88 1.74 -0.16
C ILE A 288 16.40 1.85 -0.55
N GLY A 289 15.57 2.49 0.30
CA GLY A 289 14.16 2.75 0.04
C GLY A 289 13.82 4.24 0.06
N LEU A 290 13.32 4.79 -1.03
CA LEU A 290 12.96 6.20 -1.20
C LEU A 290 11.46 6.31 -1.44
N PHE A 291 10.68 6.69 -0.40
CA PHE A 291 9.23 6.81 -0.47
C PHE A 291 8.86 8.28 -0.63
N SER A 292 8.41 8.70 -1.80
CA SER A 292 8.08 10.11 -2.12
C SER A 292 9.21 11.10 -1.77
N GLY A 293 10.47 10.65 -1.80
CA GLY A 293 11.63 11.40 -1.28
C GLY A 293 12.77 11.58 -2.28
N GLY A 294 12.50 11.53 -3.57
CA GLY A 294 13.50 11.62 -4.63
C GLY A 294 13.81 10.28 -5.29
N GLY A 295 14.94 10.21 -5.98
CA GLY A 295 15.44 9.02 -6.66
C GLY A 295 16.97 9.00 -6.66
N ILE A 296 17.56 7.91 -7.10
CA ILE A 296 18.99 7.79 -7.41
C ILE A 296 19.12 7.78 -8.94
N SER A 297 20.00 8.61 -9.47
CA SER A 297 20.30 8.68 -10.90
C SER A 297 21.53 7.85 -11.26
N THR A 298 21.71 7.56 -12.54
CA THR A 298 22.96 6.94 -13.03
C THR A 298 24.19 7.81 -12.73
N ALA A 299 24.05 9.15 -12.76
CA ALA A 299 25.13 10.06 -12.37
C ALA A 299 25.49 9.92 -10.87
N ASP A 300 24.52 9.68 -9.99
CA ASP A 300 24.81 9.38 -8.57
C ASP A 300 25.63 8.09 -8.44
N VAL A 301 25.29 7.07 -9.23
CA VAL A 301 26.01 5.79 -9.24
C VAL A 301 27.44 5.97 -9.75
N ASP A 302 27.61 6.69 -10.87
CA ASP A 302 28.92 6.94 -11.47
C ASP A 302 29.84 7.78 -10.55
N ASN A 303 29.26 8.69 -9.76
CA ASN A 303 29.97 9.51 -8.79
C ASN A 303 30.19 8.83 -7.43
N THR A 304 29.70 7.59 -7.24
CA THR A 304 29.79 6.86 -5.96
C THR A 304 30.52 5.53 -6.18
N PRO A 305 31.86 5.49 -6.07
CA PRO A 305 32.65 4.29 -6.29
C PRO A 305 32.19 3.11 -5.41
N GLY A 306 32.06 1.91 -6.00
CA GLY A 306 31.62 0.70 -5.31
C GLY A 306 30.09 0.57 -5.16
N PHE A 307 29.32 1.46 -5.77
CA PHE A 307 27.85 1.41 -5.65
C PHE A 307 27.30 0.09 -6.20
N LYS A 308 27.71 -0.34 -7.39
CA LYS A 308 27.20 -1.56 -8.04
C LYS A 308 27.52 -2.84 -7.28
N GLU A 309 28.66 -2.86 -6.59
CA GLU A 309 29.12 -4.02 -5.81
C GLU A 309 28.45 -4.11 -4.45
N LYS A 310 28.14 -2.96 -3.84
CA LYS A 310 27.68 -2.87 -2.46
C LYS A 310 26.16 -2.74 -2.32
N VAL A 311 25.50 -2.04 -3.26
CA VAL A 311 24.05 -1.82 -3.21
C VAL A 311 23.32 -2.99 -3.85
N LYS A 312 22.48 -3.65 -3.07
CA LYS A 312 21.71 -4.83 -3.47
C LYS A 312 20.31 -4.51 -3.97
N LEU A 313 19.76 -3.39 -3.53
CA LEU A 313 18.41 -2.93 -3.92
C LEU A 313 18.30 -1.42 -3.83
N VAL A 314 17.73 -0.82 -4.87
CA VAL A 314 17.19 0.54 -4.85
C VAL A 314 15.69 0.44 -5.08
N PHE A 315 14.89 0.84 -4.11
CA PHE A 315 13.43 0.88 -4.21
C PHE A 315 12.96 2.34 -4.17
N VAL A 316 12.18 2.74 -5.17
CA VAL A 316 11.63 4.10 -5.27
C VAL A 316 10.13 4.01 -5.41
N SER A 317 9.38 4.77 -4.63
CA SER A 317 7.93 4.75 -4.68
C SER A 317 7.30 6.14 -4.56
N TYR A 318 6.12 6.27 -5.16
CA TYR A 318 5.30 7.50 -5.12
C TYR A 318 3.82 7.17 -5.12
N GLY A 319 3.00 8.07 -4.61
CA GLY A 319 1.56 8.06 -4.89
C GLY A 319 1.30 8.43 -6.36
N SER A 320 0.29 7.84 -6.99
CA SER A 320 -0.01 8.09 -8.40
C SER A 320 -0.33 9.56 -8.69
N ARG A 321 -0.94 10.28 -7.72
CA ARG A 321 -1.27 11.70 -7.84
C ARG A 321 -0.07 12.63 -7.64
N GLU A 322 1.05 12.13 -7.10
CA GLU A 322 2.29 12.89 -7.03
C GLU A 322 2.97 13.00 -8.40
N LEU A 323 2.73 12.06 -9.30
CA LEU A 323 3.36 11.96 -10.61
C LEU A 323 2.64 12.76 -11.70
N GLY A 324 1.36 13.13 -11.49
CA GLY A 324 0.47 13.68 -12.51
C GLY A 324 0.50 15.20 -12.72
N GLY A 325 1.32 15.98 -12.02
CA GLY A 325 1.16 17.44 -11.93
C GLY A 325 2.23 18.32 -12.62
N GLY A 326 3.08 17.79 -13.50
CA GLY A 326 4.15 18.59 -14.14
C GLY A 326 5.20 19.13 -13.16
N ARG A 327 5.06 18.85 -11.87
CA ARG A 327 6.09 19.08 -10.87
C ARG A 327 7.16 18.01 -11.06
N ARG A 328 8.24 18.37 -11.74
CA ARG A 328 9.48 17.60 -11.67
C ARG A 328 9.85 17.55 -10.20
N GLY A 329 9.69 16.38 -9.58
CA GLY A 329 10.14 16.13 -8.21
C GLY A 329 11.64 16.47 -8.10
N PHE A 330 12.15 16.65 -6.89
CA PHE A 330 13.57 16.82 -6.66
C PHE A 330 14.33 15.66 -7.35
N GLY A 331 15.01 15.94 -8.49
CA GLY A 331 15.84 14.95 -9.19
C GLY A 331 15.31 14.40 -10.52
N GLY A 332 14.26 14.96 -11.14
CA GLY A 332 13.77 14.53 -12.46
C GLY A 332 12.57 13.57 -12.39
N ASP A 333 12.40 12.73 -13.43
CA ASP A 333 11.36 11.68 -13.47
C ASP A 333 11.86 10.44 -12.70
N PRO A 334 11.23 10.09 -11.55
CA PRO A 334 11.69 8.98 -10.73
C PRO A 334 11.51 7.62 -11.41
N LYS A 335 10.52 7.46 -12.30
CA LYS A 335 10.32 6.24 -13.07
C LYS A 335 11.44 6.06 -14.09
N ALA A 336 11.72 7.11 -14.86
CA ALA A 336 12.81 7.08 -15.83
C ALA A 336 14.17 6.82 -15.16
N SER A 337 14.41 7.40 -13.97
CA SER A 337 15.62 7.16 -13.19
C SER A 337 15.74 5.70 -12.75
N ALA A 338 14.66 5.10 -12.24
CA ALA A 338 14.65 3.69 -11.83
C ALA A 338 14.89 2.73 -13.02
N GLU A 339 14.29 3.02 -14.17
CA GLU A 339 14.52 2.24 -15.40
C GLU A 339 15.97 2.38 -15.91
N ALA A 340 16.54 3.58 -15.85
CA ALA A 340 17.96 3.80 -16.22
C ALA A 340 18.91 3.02 -15.28
N LEU A 341 18.60 2.92 -14.00
CA LEU A 341 19.36 2.08 -13.05
C LEU A 341 19.29 0.60 -13.43
N LYS A 342 18.10 0.07 -13.79
CA LYS A 342 17.97 -1.31 -14.27
C LYS A 342 18.80 -1.57 -15.52
N GLN A 343 18.78 -0.65 -16.50
CA GLN A 343 19.60 -0.75 -17.72
C GLN A 343 21.10 -0.71 -17.39
N ALA A 344 21.51 -0.01 -16.33
CA ALA A 344 22.87 0.01 -15.82
C ALA A 344 23.26 -1.25 -15.00
N GLY A 345 22.36 -2.25 -14.89
CA GLY A 345 22.59 -3.51 -14.18
C GLY A 345 22.37 -3.43 -12.67
N ILE A 346 21.69 -2.39 -12.17
CA ILE A 346 21.37 -2.23 -10.76
C ILE A 346 19.98 -2.79 -10.49
N ASN A 347 19.82 -3.57 -9.41
CA ASN A 347 18.53 -4.04 -8.95
C ASN A 347 17.70 -2.86 -8.44
N SER A 348 16.87 -2.30 -9.31
CA SER A 348 16.02 -1.15 -9.04
C SER A 348 14.56 -1.50 -9.23
N VAL A 349 13.72 -1.09 -8.27
CA VAL A 349 12.27 -1.29 -8.28
C VAL A 349 11.60 0.07 -8.19
N PHE A 350 10.65 0.34 -9.09
CA PHE A 350 9.77 1.50 -9.03
C PHE A 350 8.34 1.06 -8.74
N TYR A 351 7.75 1.61 -7.68
CA TYR A 351 6.38 1.30 -7.26
C TYR A 351 5.51 2.57 -7.26
N VAL A 352 4.29 2.46 -7.73
CA VAL A 352 3.30 3.53 -7.70
C VAL A 352 2.11 3.09 -6.86
N SER A 353 1.85 3.77 -5.76
CA SER A 353 0.66 3.56 -4.95
C SER A 353 -0.57 4.14 -5.66
N PRO A 354 -1.57 3.32 -6.03
CA PRO A 354 -2.71 3.79 -6.80
C PRO A 354 -3.60 4.74 -5.97
N ASN A 355 -4.18 5.74 -6.63
CA ASN A 355 -5.16 6.68 -6.08
C ASN A 355 -4.72 7.42 -4.80
N THR A 356 -3.44 7.55 -4.56
CA THR A 356 -2.88 8.25 -3.39
C THR A 356 -1.96 9.39 -3.79
N ALA A 357 -1.76 10.32 -2.86
CA ALA A 357 -0.88 11.46 -2.97
C ALA A 357 0.31 11.35 -2.00
N HIS A 358 0.83 12.48 -1.51
CA HIS A 358 1.90 12.57 -0.53
C HIS A 358 1.36 12.35 0.89
N GLU A 359 1.06 11.10 1.24
CA GLU A 359 0.27 10.74 2.42
C GLU A 359 0.59 9.34 2.96
N TRP A 360 0.12 9.05 4.19
CA TRP A 360 0.43 7.81 4.89
C TRP A 360 -0.01 6.54 4.17
N GLN A 361 -1.12 6.55 3.42
CA GLN A 361 -1.54 5.36 2.67
C GLN A 361 -0.54 5.00 1.58
N SER A 362 0.05 6.00 0.87
CA SER A 362 1.15 5.78 -0.06
C SER A 362 2.34 5.09 0.61
N TRP A 363 2.72 5.57 1.79
CA TRP A 363 3.94 5.09 2.48
C TRP A 363 3.73 3.76 3.18
N ARG A 364 2.54 3.47 3.70
CA ARG A 364 2.16 2.13 4.18
C ARG A 364 2.28 1.09 3.07
N ARG A 365 1.71 1.38 1.89
CA ARG A 365 1.83 0.52 0.70
C ARG A 365 3.28 0.38 0.25
N SER A 366 4.06 1.47 0.29
CA SER A 366 5.49 1.43 -0.03
C SER A 366 6.27 0.51 0.89
N LEU A 367 6.03 0.55 2.20
CA LEU A 367 6.65 -0.37 3.16
C LEU A 367 6.21 -1.82 2.91
N ARG A 368 4.92 -2.06 2.63
CA ARG A 368 4.39 -3.38 2.29
C ARG A 368 5.11 -4.00 1.09
N GLU A 369 5.38 -3.20 0.05
CA GLU A 369 6.06 -3.68 -1.17
C GLU A 369 7.59 -3.77 -1.00
N PHE A 370 8.18 -2.91 -0.19
CA PHE A 370 9.62 -2.88 0.06
C PHE A 370 10.10 -3.99 1.01
N ALA A 371 9.42 -4.21 2.13
CA ALA A 371 9.84 -5.15 3.16
C ALA A 371 10.07 -6.59 2.65
N PRO A 372 9.23 -7.15 1.75
CA PRO A 372 9.46 -8.45 1.15
C PRO A 372 10.73 -8.56 0.30
N LEU A 373 11.29 -7.46 -0.16
CA LEU A 373 12.49 -7.44 -1.02
C LEU A 373 13.78 -7.39 -0.21
N LEU A 374 13.69 -7.11 1.09
CA LEU A 374 14.86 -6.92 1.94
C LEU A 374 15.54 -8.24 2.32
N PHE A 375 16.88 -8.23 2.36
CA PHE A 375 17.74 -9.27 2.96
C PHE A 375 17.55 -10.68 2.37
N ARG A 376 17.27 -10.80 1.09
CA ARG A 376 16.99 -12.07 0.41
C ARG A 376 18.22 -12.90 0.03
N ASP A 377 19.43 -12.38 0.21
CA ASP A 377 20.64 -13.06 -0.23
C ASP A 377 20.94 -14.35 0.53
N GLY A 378 21.10 -15.44 -0.21
CA GLY A 378 21.71 -16.69 0.25
C GLY A 378 20.81 -17.68 0.99
N ALA A 379 19.49 -17.44 1.13
CA ALA A 379 18.59 -18.49 1.56
C ALA A 379 17.41 -18.59 0.58
N PRO A 380 16.91 -19.80 0.29
CA PRO A 380 15.60 -19.93 -0.34
C PRO A 380 14.61 -19.07 0.44
N ALA A 381 13.58 -18.54 -0.25
CA ALA A 381 12.46 -17.87 0.43
C ALA A 381 12.15 -18.70 1.69
N PRO A 382 11.89 -18.07 2.87
CA PRO A 382 11.59 -18.85 4.05
C PRO A 382 10.51 -19.85 3.66
N ALA A 383 10.84 -21.14 3.77
CA ALA A 383 9.82 -22.15 3.75
C ALA A 383 8.82 -21.67 4.79
N VAL A 384 7.58 -21.46 4.37
CA VAL A 384 6.47 -21.18 5.27
C VAL A 384 6.67 -22.16 6.42
N SER A 385 7.01 -21.69 7.62
CA SER A 385 6.97 -22.54 8.79
C SER A 385 5.51 -22.92 8.93
N SER A 386 5.19 -24.07 8.35
CA SER A 386 3.93 -24.73 8.58
C SER A 386 3.81 -24.95 10.09
N GLY A 387 3.06 -24.09 10.77
CA GLY A 387 2.30 -24.56 11.89
C GLY A 387 1.54 -25.77 11.39
N THR A 388 1.91 -26.96 11.92
CA THR A 388 1.32 -28.28 11.62
C THR A 388 1.06 -28.50 10.12
N ALA A 389 1.92 -29.30 9.49
CA ALA A 389 1.78 -29.75 8.12
C ALA A 389 0.35 -30.27 7.90
N GLU A 390 -0.50 -29.45 7.30
CA GLU A 390 -1.54 -29.97 6.45
C GLU A 390 -0.83 -30.64 5.26
N PRO A 391 -1.25 -31.82 4.84
CA PRO A 391 -0.65 -32.52 3.71
C PRO A 391 -0.72 -31.59 2.48
N ALA A 392 0.39 -31.47 1.76
CA ALA A 392 0.67 -30.56 0.64
C ALA A 392 -0.63 -30.05 -0.03
N GLY A 393 -1.08 -28.87 0.38
CA GLY A 393 -2.34 -28.31 -0.04
C GLY A 393 -2.28 -28.07 -1.55
N ARG A 394 -3.27 -28.62 -2.27
CA ARG A 394 -3.44 -28.44 -3.70
C ARG A 394 -3.44 -26.94 -4.01
N PHE A 395 -2.59 -26.54 -4.96
CA PHE A 395 -2.62 -25.16 -5.47
C PHE A 395 -4.05 -24.81 -5.90
N VAL A 396 -4.59 -23.71 -5.37
CA VAL A 396 -5.92 -23.21 -5.67
C VAL A 396 -5.84 -21.71 -5.93
N LEU A 397 -6.26 -21.28 -7.12
CA LEU A 397 -6.43 -19.88 -7.45
C LEU A 397 -7.79 -19.68 -8.10
N ARG A 398 -8.57 -18.72 -7.62
CA ARG A 398 -9.84 -18.28 -8.21
C ARG A 398 -9.76 -16.80 -8.49
N VAL A 399 -10.00 -16.41 -9.74
CA VAL A 399 -9.96 -15.02 -10.19
C VAL A 399 -11.37 -14.59 -10.54
N ASP A 400 -11.83 -13.48 -9.97
CA ASP A 400 -13.03 -12.76 -10.38
C ASP A 400 -12.61 -11.75 -11.46
N CYS A 401 -12.78 -12.18 -12.74
CA CYS A 401 -12.28 -11.42 -13.89
C CYS A 401 -13.08 -10.13 -14.06
N GLY A 402 -12.38 -9.00 -14.09
CA GLY A 402 -12.99 -7.68 -14.16
C GLY A 402 -13.30 -7.05 -12.80
N ALA A 403 -13.20 -7.78 -11.69
CA ALA A 403 -13.45 -7.26 -10.37
C ALA A 403 -12.26 -6.41 -9.86
N PHE A 404 -12.58 -5.31 -9.19
CA PHE A 404 -11.57 -4.45 -8.53
C PHE A 404 -11.26 -4.91 -7.10
N GLU A 405 -12.11 -5.75 -6.51
CA GLU A 405 -12.00 -6.26 -5.14
C GLU A 405 -12.19 -7.78 -5.08
N SER A 406 -11.51 -8.41 -4.11
CA SER A 406 -11.69 -9.84 -3.88
C SER A 406 -13.05 -10.13 -3.23
N TYR A 407 -13.69 -11.21 -3.66
CA TYR A 407 -15.00 -11.65 -3.19
C TYR A 407 -14.89 -12.99 -2.47
N LYS A 408 -15.59 -13.13 -1.34
CA LYS A 408 -15.73 -14.41 -0.63
C LYS A 408 -17.13 -14.97 -0.87
N ASP A 409 -17.22 -16.14 -1.51
CA ASP A 409 -18.49 -16.78 -1.77
C ASP A 409 -19.10 -17.43 -0.50
N LYS A 410 -20.34 -17.89 -0.61
CA LYS A 410 -21.07 -18.54 0.50
C LYS A 410 -20.45 -19.87 0.95
N GLN A 411 -19.64 -20.50 0.12
CA GLN A 411 -18.90 -21.71 0.43
C GLN A 411 -17.56 -21.42 1.11
N GLY A 412 -17.21 -20.14 1.26
CA GLY A 412 -15.97 -19.69 1.87
C GLY A 412 -14.78 -19.57 0.93
N ASN A 413 -14.95 -19.83 -0.38
CA ASN A 413 -13.89 -19.67 -1.36
C ASN A 413 -13.60 -18.18 -1.59
N ILE A 414 -12.32 -17.85 -1.76
CA ILE A 414 -11.88 -16.50 -2.07
C ILE A 414 -11.65 -16.41 -3.57
N TRP A 415 -12.36 -15.50 -4.23
CA TRP A 415 -12.15 -15.06 -5.59
C TRP A 415 -11.33 -13.78 -5.53
N VAL A 416 -10.10 -13.82 -6.02
CA VAL A 416 -9.20 -12.66 -5.99
C VAL A 416 -9.60 -11.66 -7.07
N ALA A 417 -9.41 -10.37 -6.78
CA ALA A 417 -9.63 -9.29 -7.74
C ALA A 417 -8.77 -9.49 -8.99
N ASP A 418 -9.27 -9.03 -10.13
CA ASP A 418 -8.56 -9.07 -11.41
C ASP A 418 -7.32 -8.18 -11.41
N GLN A 419 -6.35 -8.51 -12.26
CA GLN A 419 -5.15 -7.70 -12.46
C GLN A 419 -4.56 -7.87 -13.85
N GLU A 420 -3.89 -6.84 -14.34
CA GLU A 420 -3.06 -6.94 -15.54
C GLU A 420 -1.75 -7.67 -15.26
N LEU A 421 -1.24 -8.36 -16.28
CA LEU A 421 0.06 -9.01 -16.20
C LEU A 421 1.16 -7.95 -16.31
N GLU A 422 1.77 -7.65 -15.20
CA GLU A 422 2.89 -6.73 -15.07
C GLU A 422 4.18 -7.46 -14.69
N ALA A 423 5.31 -6.79 -14.85
CA ALA A 423 6.61 -7.35 -14.43
C ALA A 423 6.61 -7.64 -12.92
N GLY A 424 6.92 -8.89 -12.56
CA GLY A 424 6.95 -9.36 -11.17
C GLY A 424 5.64 -9.95 -10.65
N LYS A 425 4.55 -9.89 -11.40
CA LYS A 425 3.30 -10.60 -11.11
C LYS A 425 3.42 -12.08 -11.48
N THR A 426 2.85 -12.95 -10.65
CA THR A 426 2.81 -14.39 -10.93
C THR A 426 1.65 -14.79 -11.83
N TRP A 427 0.69 -13.88 -12.05
CA TRP A 427 -0.43 -14.06 -12.98
C TRP A 427 -1.04 -12.71 -13.36
N GLY A 428 -1.83 -12.70 -14.43
CA GLY A 428 -2.61 -11.54 -14.83
C GLY A 428 -3.12 -11.65 -16.26
N ALA A 429 -3.99 -10.71 -16.63
CA ALA A 429 -4.52 -10.55 -17.98
C ALA A 429 -3.53 -9.81 -18.88
N VAL A 430 -3.47 -10.21 -20.14
CA VAL A 430 -2.82 -9.49 -21.23
C VAL A 430 -3.90 -8.81 -22.02
N TYR A 431 -3.92 -7.48 -22.00
CA TYR A 431 -4.93 -6.59 -22.58
C TYR A 431 -6.36 -6.79 -22.01
N GLY A 432 -7.27 -6.00 -22.52
CA GLY A 432 -8.68 -5.99 -22.17
C GLY A 432 -9.03 -4.95 -21.12
N SER A 433 -10.32 -4.65 -21.06
CA SER A 433 -10.91 -3.71 -20.12
C SER A 433 -11.82 -4.43 -19.15
N THR A 434 -11.91 -3.91 -17.93
CA THR A 434 -12.74 -4.47 -16.86
C THR A 434 -14.06 -3.72 -16.75
N LEU A 435 -15.12 -4.43 -16.41
CA LEU A 435 -16.43 -3.86 -16.22
C LEU A 435 -17.16 -4.56 -15.07
N ASP A 436 -17.80 -3.77 -14.20
CA ASP A 436 -18.64 -4.22 -13.10
C ASP A 436 -20.10 -3.81 -13.39
N ARG A 437 -20.99 -4.79 -13.44
CA ARG A 437 -22.44 -4.64 -13.67
C ARG A 437 -23.22 -5.06 -12.43
N ALA A 438 -22.77 -4.66 -11.24
CA ALA A 438 -23.37 -5.05 -9.97
C ALA A 438 -24.90 -4.91 -10.00
N GLY A 439 -25.60 -6.00 -9.64
CA GLY A 439 -27.05 -6.02 -9.58
C GLY A 439 -27.76 -6.23 -10.93
N VAL A 440 -27.05 -6.63 -11.99
CA VAL A 440 -27.65 -6.89 -13.33
C VAL A 440 -28.66 -8.04 -13.34
N GLY A 441 -28.68 -8.88 -12.28
CA GLY A 441 -29.70 -9.90 -12.10
C GLY A 441 -29.33 -11.28 -12.67
N ILE A 442 -28.09 -11.69 -12.55
CA ILE A 442 -27.64 -13.05 -12.91
C ILE A 442 -28.43 -14.10 -12.13
N THR A 443 -28.94 -15.09 -12.82
CA THR A 443 -29.77 -16.18 -12.27
C THR A 443 -29.17 -17.55 -12.57
N GLY A 444 -29.52 -18.58 -11.75
CA GLY A 444 -29.08 -19.97 -11.99
C GLY A 444 -27.68 -20.29 -11.46
N THR A 445 -27.19 -19.54 -10.50
CA THR A 445 -25.91 -19.81 -9.83
C THR A 445 -25.97 -19.45 -8.33
N GLU A 446 -25.14 -20.12 -7.52
CA GLU A 446 -24.94 -19.81 -6.09
C GLU A 446 -23.92 -18.66 -5.87
N ILE A 447 -23.17 -18.29 -6.91
CA ILE A 447 -22.13 -17.27 -6.89
C ILE A 447 -22.40 -16.18 -7.96
N PRO A 448 -23.55 -15.47 -7.91
CA PRO A 448 -23.94 -14.52 -8.97
C PRO A 448 -22.89 -13.38 -9.13
N ARG A 449 -22.22 -12.97 -8.05
CA ARG A 449 -21.31 -11.84 -8.06
C ARG A 449 -20.19 -11.94 -9.09
N ILE A 450 -19.57 -13.12 -9.26
CA ILE A 450 -18.49 -13.30 -10.24
C ILE A 450 -18.94 -13.23 -11.69
N TYR A 451 -20.25 -13.25 -11.97
CA TYR A 451 -20.82 -13.10 -13.30
C TYR A 451 -21.38 -11.69 -13.55
N GLU A 452 -21.35 -10.83 -12.53
CA GLU A 452 -21.65 -9.40 -12.64
C GLU A 452 -20.42 -8.59 -13.05
N THR A 453 -19.23 -9.18 -12.98
CA THR A 453 -17.96 -8.62 -13.45
C THR A 453 -17.48 -9.35 -14.69
N GLU A 454 -16.78 -8.64 -15.55
CA GLU A 454 -16.17 -9.22 -16.74
C GLU A 454 -14.89 -8.48 -17.14
N ARG A 455 -13.94 -9.22 -17.71
CA ARG A 455 -12.89 -8.64 -18.55
C ARG A 455 -13.20 -8.94 -20.00
N TYR A 456 -13.38 -7.90 -20.81
CA TYR A 456 -13.64 -8.01 -22.25
C TYR A 456 -12.45 -7.48 -23.08
N SER A 457 -12.40 -7.84 -24.37
CA SER A 457 -11.26 -7.57 -25.26
C SER A 457 -9.94 -8.18 -24.75
N VAL A 458 -10.01 -9.22 -23.93
CA VAL A 458 -8.85 -9.91 -23.36
C VAL A 458 -8.18 -10.79 -24.43
N GLU A 459 -6.83 -10.71 -24.49
CA GLU A 459 -6.03 -11.57 -25.38
C GLU A 459 -5.67 -12.90 -24.69
N SER A 460 -5.22 -12.82 -23.45
CA SER A 460 -4.89 -14.00 -22.65
C SER A 460 -4.83 -13.71 -21.17
N TYR A 461 -4.97 -14.78 -20.37
CA TYR A 461 -4.50 -14.80 -18.98
C TYR A 461 -3.28 -15.71 -18.87
N LYS A 462 -2.25 -15.26 -18.17
CA LYS A 462 -1.03 -16.03 -17.91
C LYS A 462 -0.84 -16.22 -16.41
N PHE A 463 -0.47 -17.44 -16.02
CA PHE A 463 -0.29 -17.84 -14.63
C PHE A 463 1.05 -18.55 -14.46
N THR A 464 1.84 -18.15 -13.48
CA THR A 464 3.02 -18.90 -13.03
C THR A 464 2.56 -19.83 -11.92
N VAL A 465 2.54 -21.14 -12.19
CA VAL A 465 2.08 -22.16 -11.27
C VAL A 465 3.07 -23.33 -11.23
N PRO A 466 3.14 -24.11 -10.14
CA PRO A 466 4.00 -25.30 -10.09
C PRO A 466 3.75 -26.27 -11.24
N ASN A 467 4.76 -27.02 -11.66
CA ASN A 467 4.54 -28.09 -12.65
C ASN A 467 3.60 -29.14 -12.07
N GLY A 468 2.69 -29.64 -12.92
CA GLY A 468 1.69 -30.60 -12.49
C GLY A 468 0.50 -30.67 -13.44
N LYS A 469 -0.58 -31.31 -12.98
CA LYS A 469 -1.88 -31.34 -13.68
C LYS A 469 -2.88 -30.51 -12.92
N TYR A 470 -3.72 -29.81 -13.68
CA TYR A 470 -4.70 -28.88 -13.13
C TYR A 470 -6.10 -29.11 -13.69
N THR A 471 -7.10 -28.92 -12.85
CA THR A 471 -8.46 -28.64 -13.29
C THR A 471 -8.61 -27.14 -13.48
N VAL A 472 -8.94 -26.70 -14.70
CA VAL A 472 -9.22 -25.29 -15.04
C VAL A 472 -10.70 -25.13 -15.29
N ARG A 473 -11.36 -24.17 -14.61
CA ARG A 473 -12.74 -23.78 -14.86
C ARG A 473 -12.80 -22.35 -15.35
N LEU A 474 -13.52 -22.15 -16.44
CA LEU A 474 -13.76 -20.85 -17.06
C LEU A 474 -15.23 -20.49 -16.91
N HIS A 475 -15.49 -19.33 -16.33
CA HIS A 475 -16.83 -18.84 -16.03
C HIS A 475 -17.21 -17.70 -16.97
N PHE A 476 -18.37 -17.81 -17.61
CA PHE A 476 -18.87 -16.84 -18.58
C PHE A 476 -20.34 -16.53 -18.30
N ALA A 477 -20.77 -15.32 -18.61
CA ALA A 477 -22.16 -14.93 -18.75
C ALA A 477 -22.28 -13.80 -19.76
N GLU A 478 -23.30 -13.82 -20.64
CA GLU A 478 -23.61 -12.66 -21.46
C GLU A 478 -24.46 -11.68 -20.63
N ALA A 479 -23.89 -10.55 -20.29
CA ALA A 479 -24.54 -9.52 -19.47
C ALA A 479 -24.52 -8.12 -20.14
N TYR A 480 -23.98 -8.03 -21.36
CA TYR A 480 -23.99 -6.80 -22.13
C TYR A 480 -25.29 -6.66 -22.90
N ASP A 481 -26.07 -5.64 -22.60
CA ASP A 481 -27.40 -5.36 -23.20
C ASP A 481 -27.35 -5.04 -24.69
N GLY A 482 -26.20 -4.75 -25.25
CA GLY A 482 -25.95 -4.60 -26.68
C GLY A 482 -25.92 -5.92 -27.44
N ILE A 483 -25.85 -7.09 -26.77
CA ILE A 483 -25.95 -8.43 -27.37
C ILE A 483 -27.35 -8.96 -27.13
N THR A 484 -28.16 -8.99 -28.15
CA THR A 484 -29.60 -9.28 -28.09
C THR A 484 -30.02 -10.56 -28.80
N SER A 485 -29.13 -11.14 -29.60
CA SER A 485 -29.40 -12.35 -30.38
C SER A 485 -28.15 -13.22 -30.58
N PRO A 486 -28.35 -14.54 -30.92
CA PRO A 486 -27.25 -15.42 -31.29
C PRO A 486 -26.45 -14.88 -32.48
N GLY A 487 -25.13 -15.08 -32.42
CA GLY A 487 -24.18 -14.67 -33.48
C GLY A 487 -23.63 -13.26 -33.36
N GLU A 488 -24.11 -12.46 -32.42
CA GLU A 488 -23.59 -11.08 -32.22
C GLU A 488 -22.28 -11.03 -31.45
N ARG A 489 -22.00 -12.05 -30.61
CA ARG A 489 -20.68 -12.25 -29.99
C ARG A 489 -20.26 -13.69 -30.12
N VAL A 490 -19.14 -13.92 -30.80
CA VAL A 490 -18.57 -15.27 -31.03
C VAL A 490 -17.05 -15.18 -30.86
N PHE A 491 -16.47 -16.02 -30.01
CA PHE A 491 -15.03 -16.07 -29.78
C PHE A 491 -14.56 -17.50 -29.49
N SER A 492 -13.25 -17.72 -29.56
CA SER A 492 -12.64 -19.01 -29.27
C SER A 492 -11.70 -18.91 -28.06
N VAL A 493 -11.60 -20.01 -27.28
CA VAL A 493 -10.76 -20.07 -26.09
C VAL A 493 -9.83 -21.28 -26.18
N SER A 494 -8.53 -21.06 -25.91
CA SER A 494 -7.51 -22.11 -25.86
C SER A 494 -7.00 -22.33 -24.43
N VAL A 495 -6.90 -23.60 -24.04
CA VAL A 495 -6.31 -24.06 -22.77
C VAL A 495 -5.24 -25.10 -23.10
N PRO A 496 -4.03 -25.06 -22.50
CA PRO A 496 -2.94 -25.98 -22.83
C PRO A 496 -3.34 -27.46 -22.73
N GLY A 497 -2.97 -28.25 -23.75
CA GLY A 497 -3.24 -29.70 -23.78
C GLY A 497 -4.71 -30.07 -23.92
N GLN A 498 -5.60 -29.11 -24.19
CA GLN A 498 -7.02 -29.31 -24.35
C GLN A 498 -7.49 -28.93 -25.76
N PRO A 499 -8.58 -29.52 -26.27
CA PRO A 499 -9.21 -29.06 -27.51
C PRO A 499 -9.62 -27.58 -27.37
N VAL A 500 -9.40 -26.81 -28.44
CA VAL A 500 -9.83 -25.40 -28.49
C VAL A 500 -11.35 -25.32 -28.42
N LEU A 501 -11.90 -24.52 -27.53
CA LEU A 501 -13.30 -24.16 -27.48
C LEU A 501 -13.58 -23.18 -28.64
N LYS A 502 -13.98 -23.71 -29.78
CA LYS A 502 -14.19 -22.92 -30.99
C LYS A 502 -15.58 -22.28 -31.01
N ASP A 503 -15.64 -21.07 -31.51
CA ASP A 503 -16.87 -20.36 -31.88
C ASP A 503 -17.91 -20.34 -30.74
N LEU A 504 -17.45 -20.05 -29.52
CA LEU A 504 -18.32 -19.91 -28.36
C LEU A 504 -19.23 -18.68 -28.54
N ASP A 505 -20.53 -18.94 -28.62
CA ASP A 505 -21.60 -17.97 -28.59
C ASP A 505 -22.39 -18.18 -27.30
N LEU A 506 -22.21 -17.24 -26.33
CA LEU A 506 -22.81 -17.34 -25.00
C LEU A 506 -24.34 -17.19 -25.08
N PHE A 507 -24.82 -16.21 -25.86
CA PHE A 507 -26.25 -15.95 -25.99
C PHE A 507 -26.99 -17.17 -26.59
N LYS A 508 -26.40 -17.80 -27.60
CA LYS A 508 -26.92 -19.03 -28.20
C LYS A 508 -26.86 -20.21 -27.24
N THR A 509 -25.80 -20.31 -26.43
CA THR A 509 -25.53 -21.51 -25.62
C THR A 509 -26.36 -21.52 -24.34
N VAL A 510 -26.52 -20.41 -23.64
CA VAL A 510 -27.17 -20.32 -22.32
C VAL A 510 -28.22 -19.20 -22.24
N GLY A 511 -28.20 -18.23 -23.15
CA GLY A 511 -29.05 -17.05 -23.13
C GLY A 511 -28.48 -15.91 -22.30
N PHE A 512 -29.21 -14.80 -22.23
CA PHE A 512 -28.84 -13.59 -21.52
C PHE A 512 -28.92 -13.76 -19.99
N LEU A 513 -27.97 -13.21 -19.25
CA LEU A 513 -27.87 -13.22 -17.77
C LEU A 513 -27.84 -14.65 -17.16
N LYS A 514 -27.30 -15.60 -17.88
CA LYS A 514 -27.15 -16.97 -17.40
C LYS A 514 -25.69 -17.41 -17.43
N PRO A 515 -25.23 -18.10 -16.37
CA PRO A 515 -23.85 -18.56 -16.26
C PRO A 515 -23.59 -19.77 -17.16
N LEU A 516 -22.39 -19.82 -17.71
CA LEU A 516 -21.80 -20.96 -18.37
C LEU A 516 -20.46 -21.28 -17.72
N VAL A 517 -20.25 -22.53 -17.31
CA VAL A 517 -18.95 -23.02 -16.82
C VAL A 517 -18.41 -24.04 -17.83
N LYS A 518 -17.13 -23.86 -18.21
CA LYS A 518 -16.35 -24.84 -18.96
C LYS A 518 -15.25 -25.40 -18.08
N GLU A 519 -15.26 -26.71 -17.85
CA GLU A 519 -14.25 -27.40 -17.02
C GLU A 519 -13.31 -28.21 -17.91
N TYR A 520 -12.00 -28.07 -17.66
CA TYR A 520 -10.93 -28.82 -18.30
C TYR A 520 -10.12 -29.52 -17.22
N LYS A 521 -10.03 -30.85 -17.26
CA LYS A 521 -9.24 -31.67 -16.33
C LYS A 521 -7.94 -32.12 -16.98
N GLY A 522 -6.93 -32.41 -16.13
CA GLY A 522 -5.64 -32.90 -16.56
C GLY A 522 -4.85 -31.88 -17.40
N VAL A 523 -5.08 -30.59 -17.24
CA VAL A 523 -4.35 -29.54 -17.96
C VAL A 523 -2.88 -29.59 -17.55
N PRO A 524 -1.92 -29.90 -18.47
CA PRO A 524 -0.53 -30.08 -18.11
C PRO A 524 0.18 -28.73 -17.98
N VAL A 525 1.01 -28.60 -16.96
CA VAL A 525 1.99 -27.52 -16.80
C VAL A 525 3.37 -28.16 -16.59
N GLU A 526 4.27 -27.94 -17.56
CA GLU A 526 5.60 -28.56 -17.58
C GLU A 526 6.74 -27.54 -17.38
N ASN A 527 6.51 -26.27 -17.66
CA ASN A 527 7.49 -25.19 -17.61
C ASN A 527 7.10 -24.04 -16.67
N GLY A 528 6.26 -24.33 -15.68
CA GLY A 528 5.84 -23.35 -14.68
C GLY A 528 4.83 -22.31 -15.17
N GLN A 529 4.31 -22.44 -16.41
CA GLN A 529 3.36 -21.49 -16.98
C GLN A 529 2.10 -22.15 -17.53
N LEU A 530 0.94 -21.58 -17.18
CA LEU A 530 -0.35 -21.90 -17.73
C LEU A 530 -0.91 -20.65 -18.44
N VAL A 531 -1.25 -20.78 -19.73
CA VAL A 531 -1.75 -19.67 -20.55
C VAL A 531 -3.13 -20.02 -21.10
N ILE A 532 -4.12 -19.16 -20.83
CA ILE A 532 -5.47 -19.25 -21.38
C ILE A 532 -5.61 -18.15 -22.41
N GLY A 533 -5.76 -18.52 -23.69
CA GLY A 533 -5.82 -17.57 -24.80
C GLY A 533 -7.25 -17.37 -25.29
N PHE A 534 -7.56 -16.17 -25.75
CA PHE A 534 -8.86 -15.77 -26.30
C PHE A 534 -8.66 -15.21 -27.71
N THR A 535 -9.50 -15.67 -28.65
CA THR A 535 -9.43 -15.22 -30.04
C THR A 535 -10.81 -14.70 -30.45
N PRO A 536 -10.93 -13.42 -30.82
CA PRO A 536 -12.20 -12.85 -31.30
C PRO A 536 -12.55 -13.40 -32.69
N ASN A 537 -13.81 -13.75 -32.90
CA ASN A 537 -14.36 -14.13 -34.20
C ASN A 537 -15.40 -13.09 -34.67
N ILE A 538 -16.34 -12.74 -33.78
CA ILE A 538 -17.34 -11.67 -33.94
C ILE A 538 -17.44 -10.99 -32.60
N GLU A 539 -17.27 -9.66 -32.55
CA GLU A 539 -17.21 -8.88 -31.33
C GLU A 539 -16.07 -9.37 -30.40
N ASN A 540 -15.87 -8.71 -29.30
CA ASN A 540 -14.76 -8.97 -28.37
C ASN A 540 -15.00 -10.19 -27.47
N PRO A 541 -13.99 -11.02 -27.21
CA PRO A 541 -14.07 -12.06 -26.19
C PRO A 541 -14.24 -11.45 -24.81
N GLN A 542 -14.86 -12.20 -23.91
CA GLN A 542 -15.04 -11.83 -22.51
C GLN A 542 -14.91 -13.04 -21.59
N ILE A 543 -14.63 -12.80 -20.29
CA ILE A 543 -14.61 -13.81 -19.23
C ILE A 543 -14.98 -13.18 -17.90
N CYS A 544 -15.73 -13.93 -17.07
CA CYS A 544 -16.20 -13.49 -15.75
C CYS A 544 -15.35 -14.08 -14.62
N GLY A 545 -14.85 -15.31 -14.73
CA GLY A 545 -14.03 -15.92 -13.70
C GLY A 545 -13.16 -17.08 -14.17
N ILE A 546 -12.06 -17.33 -13.47
CA ILE A 546 -11.12 -18.42 -13.74
C ILE A 546 -10.81 -19.14 -12.43
N GLU A 547 -10.94 -20.48 -12.40
CA GLU A 547 -10.39 -21.30 -11.32
C GLU A 547 -9.26 -22.18 -11.86
N ILE A 548 -8.15 -22.25 -11.09
CA ILE A 548 -7.00 -23.14 -11.34
C ILE A 548 -6.78 -23.97 -10.08
N LEU A 549 -7.06 -25.27 -10.19
CA LEU A 549 -7.08 -26.21 -9.06
C LEU A 549 -6.08 -27.33 -9.36
N ALA A 550 -5.04 -27.50 -8.54
CA ALA A 550 -4.11 -28.63 -8.68
C ALA A 550 -4.83 -29.98 -8.43
N GLU A 551 -4.55 -30.99 -9.25
CA GLU A 551 -5.10 -32.36 -9.15
C GLU A 551 -4.29 -33.26 -8.25
#